data_dbc74eb007b2b3de79c673286c9925ac
#
_entry.id   dbc74eb007b2b3de79c673286c9925ac
#
_cell.length_a   1.000
_cell.length_b   1.000
_cell.length_c   1.000
_cell.angle_alpha   90.00
_cell.angle_beta   90.00
_cell.angle_gamma   90.00
#
_symmetry.space_group_name_H-M   'P 1'
#
loop_
_entity.id
_entity.type
_entity.pdbx_description
1 polymer ?
#
loop_
_entity_poly.entity_id
_entity_poly.type
_entity_poly.pdbx_seq_one_letter_code
_entity_poly.pdbx_strand_id
1 'polypeptide(L)'
;MEALILESHFTGTSNLDNVIRKLEAPVLRKRAFENDEYARYVCSRRFSCVDPNVFRARHYGSADIIIGAPPTAPYTCRCSGQIKGISLEWLASLRRVRQCMPAYVFYECMLHAPWEAVRARLKKWGYECALATVSACDAGAPHRHRRVYLLACLKPLIVEKPTYRRNPYTLIPSPTPTMNRSPLTDKQHTKSNFQTWLSKHGNEPNDAFAHWSTIMGYPAPSDDDFIKDKERVAEWVMGIPYGWVSNQNFKHKAACALIGNASVWQQAHLALWRTSLEVNRLLA
;
A
#
# COMPACT_ATOMS: atom_id res chain seq x y z
N MET A 1 4.03 27.98 6.64
CA MET A 1 3.75 26.65 7.22
C MET A 1 5.01 25.80 7.04
N GLU A 2 5.60 25.30 8.12
CA GLU A 2 6.76 24.41 8.03
C GLU A 2 6.38 23.09 7.35
N ALA A 3 7.31 22.55 6.55
CA ALA A 3 7.08 21.26 5.89
C ALA A 3 7.15 20.12 6.91
N LEU A 4 6.17 19.22 6.87
CA LEU A 4 6.13 18.02 7.70
C LEU A 4 7.21 17.01 7.26
N ILE A 5 7.93 16.43 8.20
CA ILE A 5 8.95 15.41 7.93
C ILE A 5 8.32 14.02 7.92
N LEU A 6 8.34 13.38 6.74
CA LEU A 6 7.89 12.00 6.56
C LEU A 6 9.02 11.00 6.81
N GLU A 7 8.69 10.00 7.60
CA GLU A 7 9.45 8.76 7.75
C GLU A 7 8.57 7.58 7.32
N SER A 8 9.05 6.74 6.39
CA SER A 8 8.33 5.58 5.87
C SER A 8 8.97 4.28 6.32
N HIS A 9 8.17 3.38 6.90
CA HIS A 9 8.59 2.09 7.41
C HIS A 9 8.03 0.96 6.55
N PHE A 10 8.89 0.00 6.16
CA PHE A 10 8.51 -1.10 5.27
C PHE A 10 7.96 -0.57 3.95
N THR A 11 8.73 0.33 3.37
CA THR A 11 8.28 1.27 2.34
C THR A 11 7.87 0.57 1.05
N GLY A 12 8.38 -0.65 0.79
CA GLY A 12 8.09 -1.38 -0.44
C GLY A 12 8.44 -0.55 -1.68
N THR A 13 7.52 -0.45 -2.61
CA THR A 13 7.67 0.38 -3.82
C THR A 13 7.43 1.88 -3.57
N SER A 14 7.23 2.31 -2.32
CA SER A 14 6.85 3.70 -1.96
C SER A 14 5.49 4.14 -2.53
N ASN A 15 4.62 3.19 -2.90
CA ASN A 15 3.33 3.54 -3.47
C ASN A 15 2.35 4.04 -2.39
N LEU A 16 2.39 3.47 -1.17
CA LEU A 16 1.61 3.95 -0.03
C LEU A 16 1.92 5.42 0.28
N ASP A 17 3.20 5.83 0.18
CA ASP A 17 3.63 7.19 0.51
C ASP A 17 3.06 8.26 -0.43
N ASN A 18 2.46 7.88 -1.56
CA ASN A 18 1.80 8.84 -2.45
C ASN A 18 0.56 9.48 -1.80
N VAL A 19 0.00 8.86 -0.77
CA VAL A 19 -1.14 9.42 -0.02
C VAL A 19 -0.83 10.77 0.63
N ILE A 20 0.44 11.03 0.95
CA ILE A 20 0.84 12.33 1.55
C ILE A 20 0.60 13.54 0.65
N ARG A 21 0.49 13.32 -0.68
CA ARG A 21 0.16 14.39 -1.65
C ARG A 21 -1.27 14.92 -1.47
N LYS A 22 -2.07 14.23 -0.66
CA LYS A 22 -3.47 14.55 -0.35
C LYS A 22 -3.63 15.25 0.99
N LEU A 23 -2.53 15.58 1.65
CA LEU A 23 -2.51 16.43 2.83
C LEU A 23 -2.42 17.90 2.42
N GLU A 24 -3.11 18.75 3.14
CA GLU A 24 -3.04 20.21 2.91
C GLU A 24 -1.75 20.87 3.42
N ALA A 25 -0.81 20.10 3.92
CA ALA A 25 0.48 20.56 4.38
C ALA A 25 1.61 20.08 3.46
N PRO A 26 2.64 20.90 3.19
CA PRO A 26 3.81 20.44 2.46
C PRO A 26 4.52 19.34 3.23
N VAL A 27 4.96 18.28 2.55
CA VAL A 27 5.63 17.14 3.17
C VAL A 27 7.00 16.90 2.53
N LEU A 28 8.03 16.87 3.36
CA LEU A 28 9.38 16.50 2.99
C LEU A 28 9.60 15.02 3.28
N ARG A 29 9.79 14.21 2.25
CA ARG A 29 10.19 12.80 2.37
C ARG A 29 11.65 12.72 2.76
N LYS A 30 11.92 12.32 4.00
CA LYS A 30 13.30 12.36 4.51
C LYS A 30 13.91 10.98 4.62
N ARG A 31 13.19 9.99 5.13
CA ARG A 31 13.71 8.66 5.42
C ARG A 31 12.74 7.57 5.04
N ALA A 32 13.31 6.46 4.53
CA ALA A 32 12.63 5.21 4.33
C ALA A 32 13.40 4.06 4.96
N PHE A 33 12.68 3.04 5.44
CA PHE A 33 13.25 1.81 5.97
C PHE A 33 12.67 0.64 5.20
N GLU A 34 13.54 -0.05 4.44
CA GLU A 34 13.16 -1.14 3.57
C GLU A 34 14.28 -2.17 3.47
N ASN A 35 14.00 -3.43 3.78
CA ASN A 35 15.00 -4.49 3.78
C ASN A 35 15.19 -5.18 2.43
N ASP A 36 14.19 -5.16 1.56
CA ASP A 36 14.30 -5.69 0.19
C ASP A 36 15.16 -4.79 -0.68
N GLU A 37 16.17 -5.35 -1.35
CA GLU A 37 17.13 -4.57 -2.14
C GLU A 37 16.51 -3.90 -3.37
N TYR A 38 15.58 -4.58 -4.05
CA TYR A 38 14.89 -4.05 -5.21
C TYR A 38 13.94 -2.92 -4.82
N ALA A 39 13.21 -3.12 -3.72
CA ALA A 39 12.36 -2.08 -3.15
C ALA A 39 13.18 -0.85 -2.72
N ARG A 40 14.33 -1.04 -2.06
CA ARG A 40 15.25 0.07 -1.72
C ARG A 40 15.69 0.86 -2.95
N TYR A 41 16.03 0.17 -4.04
CA TYR A 41 16.38 0.85 -5.29
C TYR A 41 15.26 1.74 -5.80
N VAL A 42 14.00 1.27 -5.77
CA VAL A 42 12.83 2.08 -6.15
C VAL A 42 12.64 3.26 -5.18
N CYS A 43 12.78 3.05 -3.87
CA CYS A 43 12.63 4.08 -2.84
C CYS A 43 13.69 5.17 -2.92
N SER A 44 14.93 4.82 -3.24
CA SER A 44 16.08 5.77 -3.26
C SER A 44 15.88 6.96 -4.19
N ARG A 45 14.97 6.85 -5.15
CA ARG A 45 14.59 7.94 -6.06
C ARG A 45 13.64 8.96 -5.44
N ARG A 46 13.17 8.73 -4.20
CA ARG A 46 12.13 9.55 -3.54
C ARG A 46 12.48 9.99 -2.15
N PHE A 47 13.34 9.26 -1.50
CA PHE A 47 13.79 9.55 -0.15
C PHE A 47 15.26 9.96 -0.17
N SER A 48 15.60 10.96 0.63
CA SER A 48 16.98 11.41 0.78
C SER A 48 17.85 10.40 1.53
N CYS A 49 17.24 9.52 2.31
CA CYS A 49 17.89 8.45 3.04
C CYS A 49 17.04 7.18 3.01
N VAL A 50 17.63 6.05 2.61
CA VAL A 50 17.00 4.73 2.66
C VAL A 50 17.88 3.78 3.44
N ASP A 51 17.40 3.30 4.60
CA ASP A 51 18.12 2.35 5.48
C ASP A 51 17.49 0.95 5.32
N PRO A 52 18.30 -0.12 5.21
CA PRO A 52 17.78 -1.48 5.13
C PRO A 52 17.12 -1.97 6.42
N ASN A 53 17.26 -1.25 7.53
CA ASN A 53 16.90 -1.77 8.83
C ASN A 53 16.07 -0.80 9.67
N VAL A 54 14.77 -1.06 9.78
CA VAL A 54 13.85 -0.27 10.61
C VAL A 54 14.25 -0.23 12.10
N PHE A 55 14.98 -1.23 12.60
CA PHE A 55 15.49 -1.23 13.97
C PHE A 55 16.51 -0.12 14.23
N ARG A 56 17.11 0.45 13.19
CA ARG A 56 18.00 1.61 13.26
C ARG A 56 17.27 2.95 13.27
N ALA A 57 15.98 2.98 13.05
CA ALA A 57 15.17 4.21 13.01
C ALA A 57 15.38 5.09 14.25
N ARG A 58 15.66 4.47 15.40
CA ARG A 58 15.94 5.16 16.68
C ARG A 58 17.15 6.11 16.66
N HIS A 59 18.06 5.98 15.71
CA HIS A 59 19.27 6.81 15.60
C HIS A 59 19.07 8.08 14.78
N TYR A 60 17.87 8.25 14.22
CA TYR A 60 17.56 9.41 13.39
C TYR A 60 16.80 10.49 14.18
N GLY A 61 16.84 11.74 13.72
CA GLY A 61 16.12 12.88 14.30
C GLY A 61 14.60 12.73 14.25
N SER A 62 13.85 13.80 14.56
CA SER A 62 12.39 13.81 14.60
C SER A 62 11.72 13.38 13.28
N ALA A 63 10.48 12.96 13.38
CA ALA A 63 9.54 12.78 12.28
C ALA A 63 8.19 13.36 12.72
N ASP A 64 7.47 14.01 11.80
CA ASP A 64 6.14 14.55 12.05
C ASP A 64 5.06 13.57 11.60
N ILE A 65 5.40 12.73 10.60
CA ILE A 65 4.53 11.69 10.05
C ILE A 65 5.32 10.39 9.95
N ILE A 66 4.78 9.30 10.48
CA ILE A 66 5.25 7.95 10.22
C ILE A 66 4.18 7.21 9.42
N ILE A 67 4.56 6.72 8.23
CA ILE A 67 3.74 5.83 7.40
C ILE A 67 4.39 4.44 7.38
N GLY A 68 3.60 3.37 7.35
CA GLY A 68 4.18 2.04 7.27
C GLY A 68 3.23 0.95 6.77
N ALA A 69 3.83 -0.03 6.07
CA ALA A 69 3.16 -1.25 5.63
C ALA A 69 3.91 -2.48 6.18
N PRO A 70 3.76 -2.79 7.48
CA PRO A 70 4.49 -3.89 8.11
C PRO A 70 4.27 -5.24 7.43
N PRO A 71 5.27 -6.15 7.43
CA PRO A 71 5.20 -7.42 6.76
C PRO A 71 3.97 -8.23 7.13
N THR A 72 3.27 -8.76 6.12
CA THR A 72 2.05 -9.56 6.30
C THR A 72 2.32 -11.03 6.57
N ALA A 73 3.51 -11.53 6.21
CA ALA A 73 3.88 -12.95 6.32
C ALA A 73 3.59 -13.57 7.69
N PRO A 74 3.88 -12.92 8.84
CA PRO A 74 3.60 -13.47 10.16
C PRO A 74 2.13 -13.74 10.44
N TYR A 75 1.21 -13.10 9.69
CA TYR A 75 -0.23 -13.12 9.91
C TYR A 75 -1.01 -13.88 8.82
N THR A 76 -0.32 -14.51 7.87
CA THR A 76 -0.97 -15.26 6.79
C THR A 76 -1.20 -16.71 7.19
N CYS A 77 -2.27 -17.32 6.69
CA CYS A 77 -2.61 -18.74 6.90
C CYS A 77 -1.55 -19.72 6.38
N ARG A 78 -0.54 -19.24 5.64
CA ARG A 78 0.53 -20.04 5.04
C ARG A 78 1.73 -20.27 5.96
N CYS A 79 1.82 -19.53 7.05
CA CYS A 79 2.88 -19.74 8.04
C CYS A 79 2.38 -20.75 9.08
N SER A 80 3.03 -21.89 9.16
CA SER A 80 2.92 -22.81 10.30
C SER A 80 3.41 -22.08 11.54
N GLY A 81 2.46 -21.62 12.38
CA GLY A 81 2.77 -20.81 13.56
C GLY A 81 2.40 -19.33 13.39
N GLN A 82 1.11 -19.05 13.22
CA GLN A 82 0.58 -17.69 13.29
C GLN A 82 1.05 -17.01 14.59
N ILE A 83 1.76 -15.89 14.46
CA ILE A 83 2.08 -15.07 15.63
C ILE A 83 0.79 -14.47 16.16
N LYS A 84 0.40 -14.87 17.37
CA LYS A 84 -0.77 -14.32 18.08
C LYS A 84 -0.50 -12.95 18.71
N GLY A 85 0.32 -12.12 18.09
CA GLY A 85 0.69 -10.84 18.68
C GLY A 85 1.38 -9.91 17.71
N ILE A 86 2.03 -8.91 18.26
CA ILE A 86 2.76 -7.90 17.47
C ILE A 86 4.12 -8.48 17.10
N SER A 87 4.45 -8.56 15.81
CA SER A 87 5.77 -9.01 15.34
C SER A 87 6.90 -8.04 15.73
N LEU A 88 8.15 -8.50 15.60
CA LEU A 88 9.33 -7.68 15.95
C LEU A 88 9.42 -6.42 15.07
N GLU A 89 9.06 -6.54 13.82
CA GLU A 89 9.04 -5.42 12.86
C GLU A 89 8.02 -4.36 13.29
N TRP A 90 6.80 -4.78 13.62
CA TRP A 90 5.80 -3.87 14.20
C TRP A 90 6.29 -3.22 15.48
N LEU A 91 6.94 -4.01 16.37
CA LEU A 91 7.49 -3.47 17.61
C LEU A 91 8.59 -2.44 17.35
N ALA A 92 9.43 -2.65 16.34
CA ALA A 92 10.46 -1.68 15.96
C ALA A 92 9.85 -0.36 15.50
N SER A 93 8.84 -0.43 14.63
CA SER A 93 8.10 0.76 14.17
C SER A 93 7.40 1.48 15.33
N LEU A 94 6.71 0.75 16.20
CA LEU A 94 6.03 1.33 17.37
C LEU A 94 7.01 1.94 18.39
N ARG A 95 8.20 1.35 18.58
CA ARG A 95 9.26 1.96 19.41
C ARG A 95 9.69 3.31 18.85
N ARG A 96 9.81 3.39 17.51
CA ARG A 96 10.14 4.65 16.84
C ARG A 96 9.03 5.69 17.02
N VAL A 97 7.77 5.30 16.86
CA VAL A 97 6.62 6.19 17.17
C VAL A 97 6.70 6.70 18.60
N ARG A 98 6.95 5.82 19.58
CA ARG A 98 7.07 6.22 20.98
C ARG A 98 8.23 7.17 21.24
N GLN A 99 9.31 7.03 20.50
CA GLN A 99 10.52 7.86 20.65
C GLN A 99 10.31 9.29 20.14
N CYS A 100 9.74 9.44 18.93
CA CYS A 100 9.62 10.76 18.31
C CYS A 100 8.23 11.39 18.45
N MET A 101 7.23 10.64 18.90
CA MET A 101 5.85 11.11 19.09
C MET A 101 5.36 11.94 17.89
N PRO A 102 5.36 11.38 16.65
CA PRO A 102 4.95 12.11 15.46
C PRO A 102 3.51 12.57 15.60
N ALA A 103 3.16 13.70 14.98
CA ALA A 103 1.78 14.19 14.99
C ALA A 103 0.81 13.19 14.36
N TYR A 104 1.30 12.40 13.38
CA TYR A 104 0.48 11.48 12.60
C TYR A 104 1.18 10.14 12.39
N VAL A 105 0.43 9.06 12.54
CA VAL A 105 0.87 7.69 12.23
C VAL A 105 -0.18 7.03 11.33
N PHE A 106 0.25 6.51 10.17
CA PHE A 106 -0.64 5.84 9.24
C PHE A 106 -0.08 4.49 8.83
N TYR A 107 -0.76 3.42 9.23
CA TYR A 107 -0.37 2.06 8.93
C TYR A 107 -1.35 1.36 7.99
N GLU A 108 -0.81 0.53 7.09
CA GLU A 108 -1.56 -0.38 6.23
C GLU A 108 -1.12 -1.81 6.49
N CYS A 109 -2.06 -2.74 6.62
CA CYS A 109 -1.79 -4.17 6.65
C CYS A 109 -3.05 -4.97 6.29
N MET A 110 -2.91 -6.30 6.32
CA MET A 110 -4.04 -7.20 6.09
C MET A 110 -5.00 -7.26 7.30
N LEU A 111 -6.19 -7.84 7.07
CA LEU A 111 -7.26 -7.92 8.06
C LEU A 111 -6.84 -8.60 9.38
N HIS A 112 -6.01 -9.64 9.30
CA HIS A 112 -5.60 -10.44 10.46
C HIS A 112 -4.36 -9.90 11.20
N ALA A 113 -3.88 -8.70 10.86
CA ALA A 113 -2.82 -8.04 11.62
C ALA A 113 -3.31 -7.68 13.04
N PRO A 114 -2.42 -7.47 14.01
CA PRO A 114 -2.78 -7.28 15.43
C PRO A 114 -3.29 -5.86 15.71
N TRP A 115 -4.29 -5.41 14.98
CA TRP A 115 -4.79 -4.02 14.98
C TRP A 115 -5.20 -3.53 16.35
N GLU A 116 -5.92 -4.35 17.13
CA GLU A 116 -6.37 -3.94 18.47
C GLU A 116 -5.18 -3.73 19.43
N ALA A 117 -4.16 -4.60 19.36
CA ALA A 117 -2.98 -4.46 20.19
C ALA A 117 -2.14 -3.23 19.80
N VAL A 118 -2.06 -2.92 18.49
CA VAL A 118 -1.38 -1.72 17.99
C VAL A 118 -2.15 -0.47 18.40
N ARG A 119 -3.47 -0.45 18.20
CA ARG A 119 -4.36 0.66 18.58
C ARG A 119 -4.28 0.93 20.09
N ALA A 120 -4.36 -0.11 20.91
CA ALA A 120 -4.28 0.03 22.37
C ALA A 120 -2.96 0.68 22.83
N ARG A 121 -1.83 0.33 22.18
CA ARG A 121 -0.53 0.95 22.48
C ARG A 121 -0.49 2.43 22.11
N LEU A 122 -0.99 2.77 20.92
CA LEU A 122 -1.02 4.16 20.45
C LEU A 122 -1.95 5.01 21.33
N LYS A 123 -3.12 4.50 21.71
CA LYS A 123 -4.02 5.18 22.64
C LYS A 123 -3.36 5.40 24.00
N LYS A 124 -2.61 4.42 24.53
CA LYS A 124 -1.85 4.59 25.77
C LYS A 124 -0.81 5.72 25.70
N TRP A 125 -0.38 6.10 24.50
CA TRP A 125 0.56 7.22 24.28
C TRP A 125 -0.14 8.53 23.95
N GLY A 126 -1.46 8.59 24.06
CA GLY A 126 -2.25 9.80 23.85
C GLY A 126 -2.77 10.03 22.44
N TYR A 127 -2.61 9.07 21.53
CA TYR A 127 -3.15 9.18 20.18
C TYR A 127 -4.66 8.88 20.15
N GLU A 128 -5.41 9.68 19.42
CA GLU A 128 -6.71 9.26 18.93
C GLU A 128 -6.55 8.41 17.67
N CYS A 129 -7.30 7.31 17.59
CA CYS A 129 -7.09 6.28 16.58
C CYS A 129 -8.40 5.87 15.89
N ALA A 130 -8.37 5.82 14.58
CA ALA A 130 -9.43 5.27 13.74
C ALA A 130 -8.93 4.13 12.85
N LEU A 131 -9.81 3.17 12.56
CA LEU A 131 -9.55 2.04 11.67
C LEU A 131 -10.54 2.05 10.51
N ALA A 132 -10.06 1.82 9.31
CA ALA A 132 -10.90 1.63 8.14
C ALA A 132 -10.49 0.37 7.36
N THR A 133 -11.47 -0.47 7.03
CA THR A 133 -11.29 -1.53 6.05
C THR A 133 -11.77 -1.01 4.71
N VAL A 134 -10.88 -1.00 3.73
CA VAL A 134 -11.18 -0.52 2.38
C VAL A 134 -10.81 -1.60 1.36
N SER A 135 -11.63 -1.74 0.34
CA SER A 135 -11.33 -2.58 -0.82
C SER A 135 -10.80 -1.68 -1.95
N ALA A 136 -9.90 -2.18 -2.78
CA ALA A 136 -9.37 -1.40 -3.89
C ALA A 136 -10.47 -0.93 -4.85
N CYS A 137 -11.53 -1.75 -5.04
CA CYS A 137 -12.69 -1.36 -5.83
C CYS A 137 -13.48 -0.18 -5.24
N ASP A 138 -13.42 0.05 -3.93
CA ASP A 138 -14.05 1.22 -3.31
C ASP A 138 -13.37 2.53 -3.76
N ALA A 139 -12.11 2.44 -4.17
CA ALA A 139 -11.32 3.53 -4.76
C ALA A 139 -11.28 3.48 -6.30
N GLY A 140 -12.10 2.65 -6.94
CA GLY A 140 -12.28 2.57 -8.37
C GLY A 140 -11.44 1.52 -9.09
N ALA A 141 -10.57 0.79 -8.40
CA ALA A 141 -9.75 -0.26 -9.01
C ALA A 141 -10.59 -1.46 -9.49
N PRO A 142 -10.16 -2.19 -10.53
CA PRO A 142 -10.91 -3.32 -11.08
C PRO A 142 -10.75 -4.62 -10.27
N HIS A 143 -10.31 -4.55 -9.00
CA HIS A 143 -10.10 -5.72 -8.13
C HIS A 143 -10.46 -5.43 -6.67
N ARG A 144 -10.60 -6.50 -5.87
CA ARG A 144 -11.05 -6.41 -4.46
C ARG A 144 -9.94 -6.36 -3.42
N HIS A 145 -8.70 -6.17 -3.76
CA HIS A 145 -7.59 -6.17 -2.81
C HIS A 145 -7.93 -5.44 -1.49
N ARG A 146 -8.39 -6.19 -0.48
CA ARG A 146 -8.89 -5.62 0.78
C ARG A 146 -7.75 -5.39 1.76
N ARG A 147 -7.70 -4.20 2.36
CA ARG A 147 -6.71 -3.82 3.37
C ARG A 147 -7.35 -3.09 4.53
N VAL A 148 -6.72 -3.15 5.67
CA VAL A 148 -7.06 -2.37 6.86
C VAL A 148 -6.03 -1.29 7.03
N TYR A 149 -6.50 -0.11 7.36
CA TYR A 149 -5.70 1.08 7.61
C TYR A 149 -5.98 1.60 9.01
N LEU A 150 -4.93 2.01 9.71
CA LEU A 150 -5.01 2.66 11.00
C LEU A 150 -4.42 4.06 10.87
N LEU A 151 -5.21 5.07 11.21
CA LEU A 151 -4.73 6.42 11.44
C LEU A 151 -4.70 6.69 12.95
N ALA A 152 -3.59 7.24 13.43
CA ALA A 152 -3.46 7.74 14.79
C ALA A 152 -2.92 9.18 14.77
N CYS A 153 -3.58 10.08 15.48
CA CYS A 153 -3.28 11.50 15.50
C CYS A 153 -3.17 12.06 16.91
N LEU A 154 -2.25 13.01 17.09
CA LEU A 154 -2.16 13.87 18.28
C LEU A 154 -2.84 15.23 18.08
N LYS A 155 -3.15 15.59 16.83
CA LYS A 155 -3.84 16.82 16.43
C LYS A 155 -4.66 16.59 15.15
N PRO A 156 -5.66 17.42 14.85
CA PRO A 156 -6.48 17.28 13.66
C PRO A 156 -5.66 17.19 12.36
N LEU A 157 -6.13 16.35 11.43
CA LEU A 157 -5.53 16.13 10.12
C LEU A 157 -6.53 16.46 9.02
N ILE A 158 -6.18 17.41 8.14
CA ILE A 158 -6.99 17.75 6.99
C ILE A 158 -6.49 16.97 5.77
N VAL A 159 -7.41 16.25 5.13
CA VAL A 159 -7.16 15.40 3.98
C VAL A 159 -8.10 15.77 2.85
N GLU A 160 -7.57 15.93 1.64
CA GLU A 160 -8.37 16.17 0.44
C GLU A 160 -9.42 15.06 0.26
N LYS A 161 -10.68 15.45 0.04
CA LYS A 161 -11.76 14.49 -0.20
C LYS A 161 -11.53 13.72 -1.50
N PRO A 162 -11.53 12.38 -1.47
CA PRO A 162 -11.41 11.59 -2.71
C PRO A 162 -12.62 11.79 -3.62
N THR A 163 -12.35 11.91 -4.90
CA THR A 163 -13.39 11.96 -5.96
C THR A 163 -13.64 10.60 -6.60
N TYR A 164 -12.95 9.56 -6.14
CA TYR A 164 -13.08 8.22 -6.69
C TYR A 164 -14.50 7.68 -6.48
N ARG A 165 -15.02 7.02 -7.52
CA ARG A 165 -16.27 6.25 -7.42
C ARG A 165 -15.92 4.77 -7.31
N ARG A 166 -16.71 4.04 -6.52
CA ARG A 166 -16.61 2.59 -6.46
C ARG A 166 -16.76 2.00 -7.85
N ASN A 167 -15.83 1.10 -8.22
CA ASN A 167 -15.96 0.31 -9.43
C ASN A 167 -16.98 -0.82 -9.19
N PRO A 168 -18.12 -0.84 -9.86
CA PRO A 168 -19.12 -1.89 -9.69
C PRO A 168 -18.63 -3.25 -10.24
N TYR A 169 -17.68 -3.23 -11.16
CA TYR A 169 -17.17 -4.41 -11.87
C TYR A 169 -15.89 -4.92 -11.22
N THR A 170 -16.00 -5.69 -10.15
CA THR A 170 -14.83 -6.20 -9.42
C THR A 170 -14.52 -7.64 -9.84
N LEU A 171 -13.89 -7.82 -10.96
CA LEU A 171 -13.80 -9.11 -11.63
C LEU A 171 -12.38 -9.67 -11.78
N ILE A 172 -11.35 -8.84 -11.63
CA ILE A 172 -9.97 -9.33 -11.68
C ILE A 172 -9.58 -9.88 -10.30
N PRO A 173 -9.05 -11.11 -10.20
CA PRO A 173 -8.41 -11.58 -9.00
C PRO A 173 -7.32 -10.61 -8.56
N SER A 174 -7.26 -10.29 -7.27
CA SER A 174 -6.16 -9.49 -6.74
C SER A 174 -4.83 -10.11 -7.18
N PRO A 175 -3.88 -9.34 -7.75
CA PRO A 175 -2.56 -9.86 -8.04
C PRO A 175 -1.93 -10.31 -6.73
N THR A 176 -1.95 -11.62 -6.48
CA THR A 176 -1.28 -12.21 -5.32
C THR A 176 0.16 -12.51 -5.71
N PRO A 177 1.15 -12.12 -4.86
CA PRO A 177 2.51 -12.58 -5.07
C PRO A 177 2.50 -14.10 -5.11
N THR A 178 2.85 -14.69 -6.25
CA THR A 178 3.09 -16.12 -6.35
C THR A 178 4.41 -16.47 -5.68
N MET A 179 4.43 -16.41 -4.34
CA MET A 179 5.48 -17.09 -3.59
C MET A 179 5.21 -18.59 -3.63
N ASN A 180 6.08 -19.33 -4.31
CA ASN A 180 6.17 -20.78 -4.31
C ASN A 180 4.91 -21.55 -4.70
N ARG A 181 4.56 -21.53 -5.97
CA ARG A 181 4.02 -22.72 -6.62
C ARG A 181 5.17 -23.43 -7.33
N SER A 182 5.34 -24.72 -7.05
CA SER A 182 6.17 -25.64 -7.81
C SER A 182 5.98 -25.39 -9.31
N PRO A 183 7.00 -25.64 -10.16
CA PRO A 183 6.90 -25.43 -11.60
C PRO A 183 5.89 -26.41 -12.21
N LEU A 184 4.61 -26.13 -12.04
CA LEU A 184 3.59 -26.69 -12.90
C LEU A 184 3.71 -25.94 -14.22
N THR A 185 4.07 -26.70 -15.23
CA THR A 185 4.15 -26.40 -16.67
C THR A 185 3.35 -25.18 -17.11
N ASP A 186 4.05 -24.07 -17.22
CA ASP A 186 3.52 -22.69 -17.14
C ASP A 186 3.02 -22.12 -18.47
N LYS A 187 2.81 -22.97 -19.50
CA LYS A 187 2.46 -22.46 -20.85
C LYS A 187 0.97 -22.47 -21.19
N GLN A 188 0.13 -23.11 -20.39
CA GLN A 188 -1.30 -23.24 -20.73
C GLN A 188 -2.26 -22.46 -19.80
N HIS A 189 -1.86 -22.08 -18.58
CA HIS A 189 -2.79 -21.47 -17.62
C HIS A 189 -2.95 -19.95 -17.68
N THR A 190 -2.02 -19.21 -18.26
CA THR A 190 -2.08 -17.72 -18.31
C THR A 190 -2.94 -17.20 -19.44
N LYS A 191 -2.96 -17.85 -20.59
CA LYS A 191 -3.88 -17.49 -21.69
C LYS A 191 -5.34 -17.81 -21.36
N SER A 192 -5.58 -18.87 -20.57
CA SER A 192 -6.92 -19.37 -20.25
C SER A 192 -7.69 -18.44 -19.29
N ASN A 193 -7.03 -17.81 -18.32
CA ASN A 193 -7.76 -17.11 -17.25
C ASN A 193 -8.27 -15.74 -17.67
N PHE A 194 -7.48 -14.95 -18.42
CA PHE A 194 -7.91 -13.61 -18.85
C PHE A 194 -8.85 -13.70 -20.05
N GLN A 195 -8.52 -14.51 -21.07
CA GLN A 195 -9.41 -14.72 -22.23
C GLN A 195 -10.71 -15.44 -21.84
N THR A 196 -10.65 -16.39 -20.92
CA THR A 196 -11.85 -17.04 -20.35
C THR A 196 -12.67 -16.04 -19.53
N TRP A 197 -12.01 -15.10 -18.87
CA TRP A 197 -12.66 -14.02 -18.12
C TRP A 197 -13.32 -13.01 -19.09
N LEU A 198 -12.61 -12.53 -20.12
CA LEU A 198 -13.17 -11.67 -21.16
C LEU A 198 -14.38 -12.32 -21.88
N SER A 199 -14.29 -13.63 -22.19
CA SER A 199 -15.38 -14.33 -22.87
C SER A 199 -16.60 -14.57 -21.96
N LYS A 200 -16.43 -14.62 -20.66
CA LYS A 200 -17.53 -14.80 -19.68
C LYS A 200 -18.28 -13.52 -19.32
N HIS A 201 -17.64 -12.37 -19.43
CA HIS A 201 -18.17 -11.10 -18.91
C HIS A 201 -18.47 -10.05 -19.98
N GLY A 202 -18.28 -10.36 -21.26
CA GLY A 202 -18.67 -9.53 -22.41
C GLY A 202 -18.10 -8.11 -22.36
N ASN A 203 -18.92 -7.08 -22.54
CA ASN A 203 -18.51 -5.66 -22.56
C ASN A 203 -18.21 -5.07 -21.16
N GLU A 204 -18.52 -5.77 -20.08
CA GLU A 204 -18.30 -5.27 -18.70
C GLU A 204 -16.82 -4.99 -18.34
N PRO A 205 -15.82 -5.74 -18.84
CA PRO A 205 -14.41 -5.44 -18.61
C PRO A 205 -14.00 -4.06 -19.10
N ASN A 206 -14.50 -3.66 -20.26
CA ASN A 206 -14.14 -2.37 -20.89
C ASN A 206 -14.59 -1.20 -19.99
N ASP A 207 -15.76 -1.30 -19.36
CA ASP A 207 -16.26 -0.27 -18.46
C ASP A 207 -15.45 -0.17 -17.17
N ALA A 208 -15.07 -1.32 -16.60
CA ALA A 208 -14.22 -1.36 -15.41
C ALA A 208 -12.82 -0.78 -15.68
N PHE A 209 -12.27 -1.07 -16.84
CA PHE A 209 -10.96 -0.58 -17.26
C PHE A 209 -11.02 0.90 -17.64
N ALA A 210 -12.05 1.34 -18.34
CA ALA A 210 -12.26 2.74 -18.68
C ALA A 210 -12.38 3.59 -17.41
N HIS A 211 -13.16 3.11 -16.42
CA HIS A 211 -13.30 3.77 -15.14
C HIS A 211 -11.96 3.90 -14.41
N TRP A 212 -11.18 2.80 -14.32
CA TRP A 212 -9.87 2.84 -13.67
C TRP A 212 -8.86 3.69 -14.44
N SER A 213 -8.87 3.64 -15.77
CA SER A 213 -8.03 4.50 -16.62
C SER A 213 -8.28 5.99 -16.36
N THR A 214 -9.54 6.38 -16.16
CA THR A 214 -9.89 7.77 -15.81
C THR A 214 -9.26 8.17 -14.47
N ILE A 215 -9.28 7.30 -13.47
CA ILE A 215 -8.66 7.54 -12.15
C ILE A 215 -7.14 7.59 -12.26
N MET A 216 -6.56 6.70 -13.07
CA MET A 216 -5.11 6.63 -13.28
C MET A 216 -4.56 7.78 -14.13
N GLY A 217 -5.39 8.40 -14.97
CA GLY A 217 -5.00 9.45 -15.90
C GLY A 217 -4.25 8.93 -17.14
N TYR A 218 -4.27 7.61 -17.40
CA TYR A 218 -3.71 6.99 -18.60
C TYR A 218 -4.47 5.69 -18.96
N PRO A 219 -4.44 5.29 -20.26
CA PRO A 219 -5.26 4.19 -20.75
C PRO A 219 -4.87 2.84 -20.12
N ALA A 220 -5.81 1.91 -20.13
CA ALA A 220 -5.55 0.52 -19.81
C ALA A 220 -4.49 -0.06 -20.77
N PRO A 221 -3.68 -1.02 -20.28
CA PRO A 221 -2.80 -1.79 -21.15
C PRO A 221 -3.59 -2.46 -22.31
N SER A 222 -2.99 -2.53 -23.49
CA SER A 222 -3.57 -3.22 -24.64
C SER A 222 -3.60 -4.74 -24.44
N ASP A 223 -4.35 -5.45 -25.27
CA ASP A 223 -4.35 -6.93 -25.29
C ASP A 223 -2.95 -7.49 -25.51
N ASP A 224 -2.13 -6.83 -26.32
CA ASP A 224 -0.73 -7.16 -26.54
C ASP A 224 0.11 -7.00 -25.26
N ASP A 225 -0.12 -5.95 -24.48
CA ASP A 225 0.56 -5.73 -23.19
C ASP A 225 0.21 -6.86 -22.19
N PHE A 226 -1.04 -7.32 -22.15
CA PHE A 226 -1.44 -8.45 -21.29
C PHE A 226 -0.69 -9.75 -21.61
N ILE A 227 -0.20 -9.89 -22.83
CA ILE A 227 0.57 -11.05 -23.29
C ILE A 227 2.08 -10.84 -23.06
N LYS A 228 2.58 -9.66 -23.38
CA LYS A 228 4.02 -9.38 -23.51
C LYS A 228 4.63 -8.67 -22.31
N ASP A 229 3.86 -7.82 -21.62
CA ASP A 229 4.35 -6.94 -20.55
C ASP A 229 3.49 -7.08 -19.28
N LYS A 230 3.66 -8.21 -18.60
CA LYS A 230 2.91 -8.53 -17.38
C LYS A 230 3.18 -7.55 -16.24
N GLU A 231 4.37 -6.97 -16.17
CA GLU A 231 4.75 -5.99 -15.16
C GLU A 231 3.99 -4.69 -15.34
N ARG A 232 3.87 -4.21 -16.57
CA ARG A 232 3.10 -3.01 -16.91
C ARG A 232 1.63 -3.17 -16.54
N VAL A 233 1.05 -4.32 -16.89
CA VAL A 233 -0.33 -4.65 -16.51
C VAL A 233 -0.49 -4.69 -15.00
N ALA A 234 0.43 -5.32 -14.29
CA ALA A 234 0.39 -5.40 -12.84
C ALA A 234 0.52 -4.01 -12.18
N GLU A 235 1.42 -3.15 -12.68
CA GLU A 235 1.52 -1.74 -12.22
C GLU A 235 0.19 -1.01 -12.38
N TRP A 236 -0.40 -1.10 -13.58
CA TRP A 236 -1.67 -0.43 -13.86
C TRP A 236 -2.79 -0.92 -12.94
N VAL A 237 -2.94 -2.24 -12.77
CA VAL A 237 -3.95 -2.84 -11.88
C VAL A 237 -3.78 -2.37 -10.45
N MET A 238 -2.53 -2.26 -9.96
CA MET A 238 -2.20 -1.87 -8.59
C MET A 238 -2.14 -0.34 -8.37
N GLY A 239 -2.50 0.46 -9.36
CA GLY A 239 -2.46 1.91 -9.25
C GLY A 239 -1.04 2.47 -9.13
N ILE A 240 -0.05 1.74 -9.63
CA ILE A 240 1.35 2.16 -9.66
C ILE A 240 1.60 2.88 -10.99
N PRO A 241 2.28 4.04 -11.00
CA PRO A 241 2.63 4.70 -12.25
C PRO A 241 3.46 3.79 -13.16
N TYR A 242 3.18 3.83 -14.45
CA TYR A 242 3.91 3.04 -15.44
C TYR A 242 5.42 3.29 -15.40
N GLY A 243 6.20 2.22 -15.49
CA GLY A 243 7.66 2.29 -15.46
C GLY A 243 8.27 2.48 -14.06
N TRP A 244 7.47 2.48 -13.04
CA TRP A 244 7.92 2.69 -11.67
C TRP A 244 8.76 1.51 -11.13
N VAL A 245 8.37 0.30 -11.48
CA VAL A 245 9.08 -0.95 -11.22
C VAL A 245 9.50 -1.61 -12.52
N SER A 246 8.64 -1.65 -13.54
CA SER A 246 8.87 -2.35 -14.82
C SER A 246 10.07 -1.81 -15.60
N ASN A 247 10.34 -0.50 -15.55
CA ASN A 247 11.50 0.10 -16.23
C ASN A 247 12.83 -0.04 -15.46
N GLN A 248 12.89 -0.85 -14.38
CA GLN A 248 14.09 -0.96 -13.55
C GLN A 248 15.02 -2.12 -13.93
N ASN A 249 14.76 -2.83 -15.04
CA ASN A 249 15.52 -4.02 -15.48
C ASN A 249 15.61 -5.13 -14.40
N PHE A 250 14.62 -5.23 -13.54
CA PHE A 250 14.54 -6.32 -12.57
C PHE A 250 14.16 -7.63 -13.27
N LYS A 251 14.58 -8.75 -12.66
CA LYS A 251 14.05 -10.05 -13.10
C LYS A 251 12.53 -10.06 -12.93
N HIS A 252 11.81 -10.59 -13.91
CA HIS A 252 10.35 -10.64 -13.94
C HIS A 252 9.72 -11.04 -12.59
N LYS A 253 10.24 -12.11 -11.97
CA LYS A 253 9.75 -12.60 -10.67
C LYS A 253 9.89 -11.55 -9.55
N ALA A 254 11.00 -10.81 -9.52
CA ALA A 254 11.23 -9.76 -8.54
C ALA A 254 10.32 -8.56 -8.75
N ALA A 255 10.17 -8.10 -10.00
CA ALA A 255 9.27 -7.02 -10.35
C ALA A 255 7.82 -7.34 -9.98
N CYS A 256 7.31 -8.52 -10.37
CA CYS A 256 5.96 -8.96 -10.02
C CYS A 256 5.75 -9.10 -8.51
N ALA A 257 6.75 -9.55 -7.75
CA ALA A 257 6.65 -9.65 -6.29
C ALA A 257 6.56 -8.27 -5.64
N LEU A 258 7.38 -7.30 -6.10
CA LEU A 258 7.32 -5.92 -5.62
C LEU A 258 5.98 -5.27 -5.89
N ILE A 259 5.48 -5.41 -7.12
CA ILE A 259 4.19 -4.83 -7.54
C ILE A 259 3.04 -5.48 -6.74
N GLY A 260 3.03 -6.80 -6.62
CA GLY A 260 1.98 -7.55 -5.91
C GLY A 260 1.95 -7.28 -4.39
N ASN A 261 3.06 -6.83 -3.80
CA ASN A 261 3.15 -6.43 -2.39
C ASN A 261 2.87 -4.93 -2.19
N ALA A 262 2.73 -4.16 -3.25
CA ALA A 262 2.49 -2.73 -3.14
C ALA A 262 1.08 -2.42 -2.63
N SER A 263 0.94 -1.30 -1.96
CA SER A 263 -0.36 -0.72 -1.62
C SER A 263 -0.97 -0.02 -2.82
N VAL A 264 -2.29 -0.08 -2.98
CA VAL A 264 -3.03 0.76 -3.93
C VAL A 264 -3.20 2.14 -3.28
N TRP A 265 -2.44 3.15 -3.74
CA TRP A 265 -2.41 4.45 -3.05
C TRP A 265 -3.76 5.19 -3.06
N GLN A 266 -4.59 4.99 -4.08
CA GLN A 266 -5.95 5.52 -4.15
C GLN A 266 -6.85 4.92 -3.06
N GLN A 267 -6.68 3.62 -2.79
CA GLN A 267 -7.34 2.93 -1.69
C GLN A 267 -6.87 3.48 -0.33
N ALA A 268 -5.56 3.71 -0.19
CA ALA A 268 -4.99 4.33 1.00
C ALA A 268 -5.47 5.77 1.21
N HIS A 269 -5.63 6.55 0.14
CA HIS A 269 -6.19 7.90 0.20
C HIS A 269 -7.64 7.88 0.71
N LEU A 270 -8.47 7.00 0.17
CA LEU A 270 -9.85 6.84 0.64
C LEU A 270 -9.91 6.44 2.12
N ALA A 271 -9.01 5.54 2.54
CA ALA A 271 -8.89 5.13 3.94
C ALA A 271 -8.44 6.28 4.83
N LEU A 272 -7.40 7.01 4.43
CA LEU A 272 -6.87 8.16 5.18
C LEU A 272 -7.94 9.24 5.36
N TRP A 273 -8.69 9.55 4.31
CA TRP A 273 -9.79 10.51 4.40
C TRP A 273 -10.89 10.04 5.36
N ARG A 274 -11.35 8.79 5.27
CA ARG A 274 -12.37 8.23 6.18
C ARG A 274 -11.94 8.26 7.62
N THR A 275 -10.71 7.81 7.89
CA THR A 275 -10.16 7.75 9.25
C THR A 275 -9.87 9.15 9.80
N SER A 276 -9.48 10.13 8.97
CA SER A 276 -9.27 11.52 9.42
C SER A 276 -10.56 12.17 9.90
N LEU A 277 -11.69 11.94 9.23
CA LEU A 277 -13.00 12.44 9.69
C LEU A 277 -13.35 11.90 11.08
N GLU A 278 -13.11 10.61 11.32
CA GLU A 278 -13.39 9.98 12.61
C GLU A 278 -12.44 10.49 13.71
N VAL A 279 -11.13 10.54 13.44
CA VAL A 279 -10.13 11.03 14.41
C VAL A 279 -10.36 12.50 14.74
N ASN A 280 -10.66 13.35 13.76
CA ASN A 280 -10.91 14.77 14.00
C ASN A 280 -12.13 14.99 14.89
N ARG A 281 -13.17 14.13 14.76
CA ARG A 281 -14.34 14.16 15.66
C ARG A 281 -13.98 13.73 17.08
N LEU A 282 -13.00 12.84 17.27
CA LEU A 282 -12.54 12.39 18.58
C LEU A 282 -11.63 13.42 19.27
N LEU A 283 -10.95 14.27 18.47
CA LEU A 283 -10.06 15.33 18.98
C LEU A 283 -10.77 16.65 19.24
N ALA A 284 -12.00 16.83 18.71
CA ALA A 284 -12.84 18.00 18.94
C ALA A 284 -13.53 17.95 20.31
#